data_52292af08af1ed8e9484e86723f85a20
#
_entry.id   52292af08af1ed8e9484e86723f85a20
#
_cell.length_a   1.000
_cell.length_b   1.000
_cell.length_c   1.000
_cell.angle_alpha   90.00
_cell.angle_beta   90.00
_cell.angle_gamma   90.00
#
_symmetry.space_group_name_H-M   'P 1'
#
loop_
_entity.id
_entity.type
_entity.pdbx_description
1 polymer ?
#
loop_
_entity_poly.entity_id
_entity_poly.type
_entity_poly.pdbx_seq_one_letter_code
_entity_poly.pdbx_strand_id
1 'polypeptide(L)'
;GWYGFNVGSALAAVDVDLAAIAVTTTLSAAAGSITAMYTSMISGKPNVGMTLNGALAGLVGITAGCANVNNLGAVLIGLVSGALVVYSINFLEKKGFDDAVGAVSVHGICGIWGVLAVAIFDTSDGLFYGGGGTLFGPQLIGILAIGAWAYATSYLVFKVIDSTVGLRVTAEEEIAGLDASEHGTSAYGDFITKK
;
A
#
# COMPACT_ATOMS: atom_id res chain seq x y z
N GLY A 1 -0.71 -2.37 -13.69
CA GLY A 1 -0.81 -0.91 -13.47
C GLY A 1 0.43 -0.31 -12.81
N TRP A 2 1.06 -1.03 -11.88
CA TRP A 2 2.23 -0.50 -11.16
C TRP A 2 3.49 -0.35 -12.02
N TYR A 3 3.61 -1.07 -13.11
CA TYR A 3 4.65 -0.77 -14.13
C TYR A 3 4.44 0.62 -14.76
N GLY A 4 3.20 1.01 -15.00
CA GLY A 4 2.87 2.38 -15.40
C GLY A 4 3.24 3.39 -14.33
N PHE A 5 3.08 3.06 -13.05
CA PHE A 5 3.46 3.93 -11.94
C PHE A 5 5.01 4.05 -11.83
N ASN A 6 5.73 2.96 -11.65
CA ASN A 6 7.18 2.98 -11.40
C ASN A 6 7.99 3.18 -12.68
N VAL A 7 7.81 2.33 -13.68
CA VAL A 7 8.56 2.42 -14.95
C VAL A 7 8.15 3.68 -15.72
N GLY A 8 6.84 3.98 -15.77
CA GLY A 8 6.33 5.18 -16.43
C GLY A 8 6.78 6.49 -15.78
N SER A 9 7.06 6.50 -14.47
CA SER A 9 7.58 7.68 -13.76
C SER A 9 9.00 8.07 -14.14
N ALA A 10 9.73 7.22 -14.87
CA ALA A 10 11.01 7.60 -15.47
C ALA A 10 10.88 8.71 -16.52
N LEU A 11 9.67 8.88 -17.10
CA LEU A 11 9.31 9.91 -18.08
C LEU A 11 10.22 9.93 -19.32
N ALA A 12 11.03 8.90 -19.53
CA ALA A 12 11.96 8.74 -20.63
C ALA A 12 12.10 7.26 -20.99
N ALA A 13 12.40 6.98 -22.26
CA ALA A 13 12.66 5.62 -22.73
C ALA A 13 14.12 5.42 -23.18
N VAL A 14 14.94 6.45 -23.03
CA VAL A 14 16.37 6.46 -23.35
C VAL A 14 17.16 6.89 -22.12
N ASP A 15 18.36 6.36 -21.99
CA ASP A 15 19.29 6.68 -20.89
C ASP A 15 18.75 6.34 -19.47
N VAL A 16 17.75 5.44 -19.41
CA VAL A 16 17.16 4.96 -18.15
C VAL A 16 17.01 3.43 -18.24
N ASP A 17 17.39 2.73 -17.18
CA ASP A 17 17.20 1.26 -17.11
C ASP A 17 15.77 0.93 -16.67
N LEU A 18 14.84 1.04 -17.61
CA LEU A 18 13.42 0.71 -17.38
C LEU A 18 13.22 -0.77 -17.02
N ALA A 19 14.08 -1.65 -17.54
CA ALA A 19 14.01 -3.08 -17.26
C ALA A 19 14.38 -3.35 -15.79
N ALA A 20 15.41 -2.69 -15.26
CA ALA A 20 15.77 -2.82 -13.84
C ALA A 20 14.63 -2.33 -12.93
N ILE A 21 14.00 -1.18 -13.24
CA ILE A 21 12.84 -0.67 -12.49
C ILE A 21 11.68 -1.68 -12.50
N ALA A 22 11.41 -2.32 -13.64
CA ALA A 22 10.37 -3.34 -13.74
C ALA A 22 10.72 -4.57 -12.90
N VAL A 23 11.97 -5.00 -12.89
CA VAL A 23 12.45 -6.15 -12.11
C VAL A 23 12.35 -5.87 -10.61
N THR A 24 12.88 -4.76 -10.12
CA THR A 24 12.81 -4.40 -8.69
C THR A 24 11.36 -4.27 -8.21
N THR A 25 10.48 -3.69 -9.03
CA THR A 25 9.05 -3.60 -8.76
C THR A 25 8.41 -4.99 -8.61
N THR A 26 8.70 -5.90 -9.54
CA THR A 26 8.18 -7.28 -9.52
C THR A 26 8.68 -8.08 -8.33
N LEU A 27 9.98 -8.01 -8.03
CA LEU A 27 10.60 -8.73 -6.92
C LEU A 27 10.01 -8.31 -5.58
N SER A 28 9.82 -7.00 -5.37
CA SER A 28 9.23 -6.49 -4.13
C SER A 28 7.77 -6.92 -3.97
N ALA A 29 6.97 -6.87 -5.04
CA ALA A 29 5.59 -7.33 -5.03
C ALA A 29 5.49 -8.83 -4.68
N ALA A 30 6.31 -9.67 -5.31
CA ALA A 30 6.33 -11.09 -5.05
C ALA A 30 6.77 -11.41 -3.61
N ALA A 31 7.84 -10.78 -3.14
CA ALA A 31 8.33 -10.94 -1.77
C ALA A 31 7.29 -10.51 -0.74
N GLY A 32 6.62 -9.37 -0.97
CA GLY A 32 5.55 -8.87 -0.10
C GLY A 32 4.35 -9.82 -0.04
N SER A 33 3.93 -10.36 -1.18
CA SER A 33 2.85 -11.35 -1.26
C SER A 33 3.16 -12.60 -0.44
N ILE A 34 4.35 -13.17 -0.65
CA ILE A 34 4.81 -14.38 0.04
C ILE A 34 4.86 -14.13 1.56
N THR A 35 5.47 -13.03 1.98
CA THR A 35 5.60 -12.72 3.41
C THR A 35 4.24 -12.47 4.06
N ALA A 36 3.34 -11.74 3.42
CA ALA A 36 2.00 -11.52 3.95
C ALA A 36 1.22 -12.82 4.07
N MET A 37 1.34 -13.74 3.10
CA MET A 37 0.74 -15.06 3.18
C MET A 37 1.22 -15.81 4.43
N TYR A 38 2.54 -15.94 4.62
CA TYR A 38 3.09 -16.62 5.80
C TYR A 38 2.78 -15.90 7.10
N THR A 39 2.83 -14.57 7.13
CA THR A 39 2.47 -13.79 8.32
C THR A 39 1.00 -14.00 8.72
N SER A 40 0.09 -14.06 7.75
CA SER A 40 -1.33 -14.35 8.01
C SER A 40 -1.56 -15.75 8.57
N MET A 41 -0.69 -16.71 8.24
CA MET A 41 -0.76 -18.09 8.77
C MET A 41 -0.41 -18.21 10.26
N ILE A 42 0.25 -17.21 10.84
CA ILE A 42 0.54 -17.19 12.30
C ILE A 42 -0.76 -17.19 13.11
N SER A 43 -1.82 -16.60 12.59
CA SER A 43 -3.15 -16.55 13.22
C SER A 43 -4.14 -17.60 12.68
N GLY A 44 -3.72 -18.49 11.76
CA GLY A 44 -4.59 -19.52 11.21
C GLY A 44 -4.23 -19.98 9.81
N LYS A 45 -5.23 -20.03 8.92
CA LYS A 45 -5.04 -20.42 7.53
C LYS A 45 -4.55 -19.23 6.69
N PRO A 46 -3.86 -19.49 5.56
CA PRO A 46 -3.48 -18.41 4.64
C PRO A 46 -4.72 -17.63 4.20
N ASN A 47 -4.62 -16.32 4.28
CA ASN A 47 -5.70 -15.41 3.90
C ASN A 47 -5.41 -14.81 2.54
N VAL A 48 -6.31 -15.01 1.58
CA VAL A 48 -6.15 -14.53 0.19
C VAL A 48 -6.10 -13.00 0.14
N GLY A 49 -6.98 -12.30 0.87
CA GLY A 49 -7.01 -10.85 0.95
C GLY A 49 -5.69 -10.28 1.49
N MET A 50 -5.16 -10.86 2.59
CA MET A 50 -3.87 -10.47 3.14
C MET A 50 -2.71 -10.74 2.17
N THR A 51 -2.75 -11.85 1.44
CA THR A 51 -1.74 -12.20 0.43
C THR A 51 -1.73 -11.18 -0.72
N LEU A 52 -2.90 -10.78 -1.20
CA LEU A 52 -3.04 -9.75 -2.23
C LEU A 52 -2.62 -8.36 -1.72
N ASN A 53 -3.00 -8.01 -0.50
CA ASN A 53 -2.53 -6.78 0.16
C ASN A 53 -1.01 -6.79 0.35
N GLY A 54 -0.41 -7.95 0.57
CA GLY A 54 1.04 -8.11 0.61
C GLY A 54 1.73 -7.78 -0.71
N ALA A 55 1.14 -8.18 -1.84
CA ALA A 55 1.63 -7.78 -3.16
C ALA A 55 1.56 -6.27 -3.34
N LEU A 56 0.41 -5.65 -3.00
CA LEU A 56 0.23 -4.20 -3.06
C LEU A 56 1.20 -3.46 -2.12
N ALA A 57 1.37 -3.96 -0.90
CA ALA A 57 2.31 -3.40 0.06
C ALA A 57 3.77 -3.44 -0.43
N GLY A 58 4.17 -4.54 -1.08
CA GLY A 58 5.47 -4.65 -1.74
C GLY A 58 5.64 -3.64 -2.87
N LEU A 59 4.61 -3.44 -3.68
CA LEU A 59 4.59 -2.42 -4.74
C LEU A 59 4.73 -1.01 -4.17
N VAL A 60 3.96 -0.68 -3.13
CA VAL A 60 4.04 0.63 -2.47
C VAL A 60 5.41 0.82 -1.82
N GLY A 61 5.91 -0.18 -1.09
CA GLY A 61 7.20 -0.10 -0.40
C GLY A 61 8.38 0.12 -1.31
N ILE A 62 8.36 -0.43 -2.53
CA ILE A 62 9.45 -0.26 -3.49
C ILE A 62 9.36 1.05 -4.28
N THR A 63 8.18 1.68 -4.33
CA THR A 63 7.90 2.80 -5.25
C THR A 63 8.91 3.95 -5.12
N ALA A 64 9.25 4.36 -3.90
CA ALA A 64 10.19 5.47 -3.68
C ALA A 64 11.61 5.14 -4.13
N GLY A 65 12.03 3.87 -4.06
CA GLY A 65 13.39 3.42 -4.34
C GLY A 65 13.55 2.55 -5.58
N CYS A 66 12.52 2.34 -6.38
CA CYS A 66 12.51 1.34 -7.46
C CYS A 66 13.66 1.51 -8.48
N ALA A 67 14.14 2.72 -8.71
CA ALA A 67 15.25 3.02 -9.61
C ALA A 67 16.61 3.09 -8.88
N ASN A 68 16.62 3.13 -7.55
CA ASN A 68 17.81 3.42 -6.75
C ASN A 68 18.33 2.22 -5.96
N VAL A 69 17.55 1.15 -5.86
CA VAL A 69 17.94 -0.05 -5.12
C VAL A 69 18.26 -1.21 -6.04
N ASN A 70 19.11 -2.11 -5.60
CA ASN A 70 19.36 -3.35 -6.33
C ASN A 70 18.29 -4.43 -6.04
N ASN A 71 18.36 -5.55 -6.74
CA ASN A 71 17.39 -6.63 -6.62
C ASN A 71 17.28 -7.21 -5.21
N LEU A 72 18.37 -7.32 -4.46
CA LEU A 72 18.34 -7.78 -3.07
C LEU A 72 17.63 -6.79 -2.16
N GLY A 73 17.93 -5.50 -2.30
CA GLY A 73 17.22 -4.42 -1.60
C GLY A 73 15.72 -4.46 -1.88
N ALA A 74 15.34 -4.65 -3.16
CA ALA A 74 13.93 -4.75 -3.55
C ALA A 74 13.22 -5.93 -2.87
N VAL A 75 13.85 -7.11 -2.81
CA VAL A 75 13.31 -8.28 -2.09
C VAL A 75 13.15 -7.96 -0.60
N LEU A 76 14.15 -7.39 0.05
CA LEU A 76 14.10 -7.07 1.48
C LEU A 76 13.01 -6.03 1.79
N ILE A 77 12.87 -5.01 0.96
CA ILE A 77 11.79 -4.03 1.07
C ILE A 77 10.43 -4.70 1.00
N GLY A 78 10.24 -5.60 0.04
CA GLY A 78 9.00 -6.37 -0.12
C GLY A 78 8.70 -7.27 1.07
N LEU A 79 9.70 -8.00 1.58
CA LEU A 79 9.54 -8.87 2.75
C LEU A 79 9.03 -8.10 3.97
N VAL A 80 9.63 -6.95 4.26
CA VAL A 80 9.19 -6.08 5.37
C VAL A 80 7.80 -5.53 5.12
N SER A 81 7.51 -5.07 3.90
CA SER A 81 6.18 -4.55 3.54
C SER A 81 5.08 -5.58 3.75
N GLY A 82 5.32 -6.84 3.34
CA GLY A 82 4.36 -7.91 3.47
C GLY A 82 4.04 -8.27 4.93
N ALA A 83 5.04 -8.27 5.82
CA ALA A 83 4.80 -8.46 7.25
C ALA A 83 4.08 -7.23 7.84
N LEU A 84 4.55 -6.04 7.52
CA LEU A 84 4.05 -4.78 8.05
C LEU A 84 2.57 -4.56 7.75
N VAL A 85 2.13 -4.86 6.52
CA VAL A 85 0.73 -4.68 6.11
C VAL A 85 -0.23 -5.57 6.93
N VAL A 86 0.14 -6.84 7.17
CA VAL A 86 -0.69 -7.77 7.96
C VAL A 86 -0.83 -7.30 9.41
N TYR A 87 0.28 -6.92 10.04
CA TYR A 87 0.25 -6.39 11.40
C TYR A 87 -0.53 -5.07 11.50
N SER A 88 -0.37 -4.19 10.52
CA SER A 88 -1.06 -2.91 10.46
C SER A 88 -2.57 -3.07 10.29
N ILE A 89 -3.03 -3.90 9.35
CA ILE A 89 -4.46 -4.17 9.15
C ILE A 89 -5.07 -4.72 10.45
N ASN A 90 -4.48 -5.76 11.01
CA ASN A 90 -4.97 -6.36 12.25
C ASN A 90 -4.99 -5.35 13.42
N PHE A 91 -4.03 -4.43 13.47
CA PHE A 91 -3.97 -3.40 14.50
C PHE A 91 -5.10 -2.38 14.33
N LEU A 92 -5.31 -1.87 13.10
CA LEU A 92 -6.37 -0.90 12.81
C LEU A 92 -7.76 -1.48 13.04
N GLU A 93 -8.02 -2.71 12.59
CA GLU A 93 -9.27 -3.43 12.85
C GLU A 93 -9.55 -3.58 14.35
N LYS A 94 -8.55 -4.00 15.13
CA LYS A 94 -8.68 -4.11 16.59
C LYS A 94 -8.96 -2.75 17.27
N LYS A 95 -8.58 -1.65 16.66
CA LYS A 95 -8.88 -0.29 17.13
C LYS A 95 -10.23 0.24 16.65
N GLY A 96 -10.95 -0.53 15.83
CA GLY A 96 -12.26 -0.13 15.29
C GLY A 96 -12.19 0.86 14.15
N PHE A 97 -11.03 0.98 13.47
CA PHE A 97 -10.94 1.78 12.25
C PHE A 97 -11.52 0.99 11.07
N ASP A 98 -12.45 1.62 10.36
CA ASP A 98 -13.07 1.08 9.15
C ASP A 98 -12.16 1.30 7.94
N ASP A 99 -11.29 0.34 7.69
CA ASP A 99 -10.38 0.30 6.53
C ASP A 99 -10.63 -1.01 5.76
N ALA A 100 -11.78 -1.06 5.08
CA ALA A 100 -12.36 -2.28 4.50
C ALA A 100 -11.42 -3.05 3.55
N VAL A 101 -10.52 -2.34 2.88
CA VAL A 101 -9.56 -2.94 1.91
C VAL A 101 -8.11 -2.83 2.37
N GLY A 102 -7.86 -2.32 3.57
CA GLY A 102 -6.50 -2.13 4.10
C GLY A 102 -5.75 -0.97 3.44
N ALA A 103 -6.45 0.04 2.91
CA ALA A 103 -5.84 1.13 2.16
C ALA A 103 -4.86 1.96 2.99
N VAL A 104 -5.21 2.26 4.24
CA VAL A 104 -4.32 2.99 5.16
C VAL A 104 -3.05 2.19 5.44
N SER A 105 -3.18 0.89 5.66
CA SER A 105 -2.04 0.00 5.92
C SER A 105 -1.14 -0.14 4.69
N VAL A 106 -1.72 -0.35 3.51
CA VAL A 106 -0.98 -0.51 2.25
C VAL A 106 -0.33 0.81 1.84
N HIS A 107 -1.07 1.90 1.74
CA HIS A 107 -0.55 3.15 1.17
C HIS A 107 0.08 4.06 2.22
N GLY A 108 -0.51 4.21 3.41
CA GLY A 108 0.04 5.04 4.48
C GLY A 108 1.25 4.40 5.14
N ILE A 109 1.06 3.26 5.78
CA ILE A 109 2.12 2.62 6.58
C ILE A 109 3.26 2.08 5.72
N CYS A 110 2.94 1.30 4.66
CA CYS A 110 3.98 0.78 3.78
C CYS A 110 4.59 1.87 2.88
N GLY A 111 3.87 2.99 2.63
CA GLY A 111 4.45 4.16 1.96
C GLY A 111 5.49 4.87 2.81
N ILE A 112 5.23 5.08 4.10
CA ILE A 112 6.22 5.59 5.05
C ILE A 112 7.45 4.68 5.10
N TRP A 113 7.23 3.37 5.19
CA TRP A 113 8.32 2.39 5.12
C TRP A 113 9.13 2.53 3.83
N GLY A 114 8.46 2.61 2.66
CA GLY A 114 9.12 2.71 1.36
C GLY A 114 10.01 3.95 1.23
N VAL A 115 9.56 5.09 1.73
CA VAL A 115 10.38 6.31 1.76
C VAL A 115 11.59 6.15 2.67
N LEU A 116 11.43 5.58 3.87
CA LEU A 116 12.56 5.30 4.77
C LEU A 116 13.51 4.24 4.22
N ALA A 117 13.00 3.27 3.48
CA ALA A 117 13.79 2.22 2.85
C ALA A 117 14.80 2.76 1.83
N VAL A 118 14.51 3.89 1.18
CA VAL A 118 15.49 4.59 0.32
C VAL A 118 16.72 4.96 1.14
N ALA A 119 16.55 5.52 2.33
CA ALA A 119 17.67 5.90 3.20
C ALA A 119 18.53 4.70 3.64
N ILE A 120 18.00 3.49 3.55
CA ILE A 120 18.70 2.26 3.92
C ILE A 120 19.36 1.60 2.71
N PHE A 121 18.62 1.47 1.60
CA PHE A 121 18.95 0.58 0.48
C PHE A 121 19.37 1.30 -0.81
N ASP A 122 19.37 2.63 -0.86
CA ASP A 122 19.89 3.38 -2.01
C ASP A 122 21.33 2.96 -2.27
N THR A 123 21.64 2.59 -3.52
CA THR A 123 22.96 2.02 -3.88
C THR A 123 24.07 3.06 -3.93
N SER A 124 23.75 4.35 -3.90
CA SER A 124 24.73 5.46 -3.91
C SER A 124 24.95 6.02 -2.51
N ASP A 125 23.86 6.39 -1.82
CA ASP A 125 23.91 7.17 -0.58
C ASP A 125 23.18 6.49 0.60
N GLY A 126 22.73 5.25 0.42
CA GLY A 126 22.05 4.49 1.46
C GLY A 126 22.98 4.04 2.59
N LEU A 127 22.39 3.80 3.75
CA LEU A 127 23.10 3.37 4.95
C LEU A 127 24.00 2.15 4.70
N PHE A 128 23.51 1.16 3.96
CA PHE A 128 24.26 -0.07 3.67
C PHE A 128 25.32 0.09 2.57
N TYR A 129 25.34 1.22 1.90
CA TYR A 129 26.26 1.53 0.80
C TYR A 129 27.25 2.66 1.13
N GLY A 130 27.37 3.02 2.42
CA GLY A 130 28.37 3.95 2.90
C GLY A 130 27.92 5.41 2.99
N GLY A 131 26.65 5.74 2.64
CA GLY A 131 26.10 7.09 2.77
C GLY A 131 25.78 7.49 4.22
N GLY A 132 25.93 6.57 5.17
CA GLY A 132 25.61 6.83 6.57
C GLY A 132 24.13 7.16 6.78
N GLY A 133 23.86 8.14 7.64
CA GLY A 133 22.50 8.56 7.98
C GLY A 133 21.97 9.77 7.20
N THR A 134 22.66 10.21 6.18
CA THR A 134 22.42 11.50 5.51
C THR A 134 21.04 11.60 4.87
N LEU A 135 20.50 10.49 4.34
CA LEU A 135 19.18 10.47 3.70
C LEU A 135 18.02 10.43 4.70
N PHE A 136 18.20 9.97 5.94
CA PHE A 136 17.09 9.85 6.89
C PHE A 136 16.41 11.19 7.21
N GLY A 137 17.19 12.26 7.37
CA GLY A 137 16.66 13.59 7.65
C GLY A 137 15.70 14.09 6.56
N PRO A 138 16.15 14.21 5.30
CA PRO A 138 15.30 14.59 4.18
C PRO A 138 14.06 13.69 4.02
N GLN A 139 14.21 12.38 4.13
CA GLN A 139 13.09 11.44 4.01
C GLN A 139 12.06 11.67 5.11
N LEU A 140 12.48 11.85 6.35
CA LEU A 140 11.57 12.10 7.47
C LEU A 140 10.83 13.44 7.31
N ILE A 141 11.53 14.49 6.90
CA ILE A 141 10.91 15.80 6.62
C ILE A 141 9.85 15.64 5.51
N GLY A 142 10.17 14.93 4.43
CA GLY A 142 9.24 14.64 3.33
C GLY A 142 7.99 13.89 3.81
N ILE A 143 8.16 12.83 4.60
CA ILE A 143 7.05 12.06 5.18
C ILE A 143 6.14 12.97 6.03
N LEU A 144 6.71 13.78 6.91
CA LEU A 144 5.95 14.64 7.79
C LEU A 144 5.22 15.74 7.03
N ALA A 145 5.90 16.40 6.09
CA ALA A 145 5.31 17.49 5.30
C ALA A 145 4.18 17.00 4.38
N ILE A 146 4.43 15.93 3.62
CA ILE A 146 3.44 15.36 2.70
C ILE A 146 2.31 14.71 3.49
N GLY A 147 2.61 14.01 4.57
CA GLY A 147 1.61 13.40 5.43
C GLY A 147 0.67 14.43 6.08
N ALA A 148 1.22 15.52 6.60
CA ALA A 148 0.43 16.63 7.17
C ALA A 148 -0.45 17.28 6.11
N TRP A 149 0.10 17.56 4.93
CA TRP A 149 -0.66 18.11 3.80
C TRP A 149 -1.80 17.18 3.37
N ALA A 150 -1.49 15.91 3.12
CA ALA A 150 -2.48 14.92 2.70
C ALA A 150 -3.61 14.76 3.74
N TYR A 151 -3.25 14.68 5.02
CA TYR A 151 -4.24 14.59 6.09
C TYR A 151 -5.15 15.83 6.14
N ALA A 152 -4.57 17.03 6.15
CA ALA A 152 -5.32 18.27 6.27
C ALA A 152 -6.27 18.49 5.07
N THR A 153 -5.77 18.28 3.86
CA THR A 153 -6.57 18.45 2.64
C THR A 153 -7.67 17.40 2.52
N SER A 154 -7.35 16.13 2.79
CA SER A 154 -8.35 15.06 2.78
C SER A 154 -9.44 15.28 3.85
N TYR A 155 -9.05 15.67 5.06
CA TYR A 155 -10.00 15.99 6.11
C TYR A 155 -10.98 17.09 5.68
N LEU A 156 -10.46 18.17 5.09
CA LEU A 156 -11.29 19.27 4.59
C LEU A 156 -12.25 18.79 3.48
N VAL A 157 -11.73 18.06 2.50
CA VAL A 157 -12.54 17.54 1.39
C VAL A 157 -13.65 16.62 1.91
N PHE A 158 -13.33 15.67 2.78
CA PHE A 158 -14.32 14.78 3.36
C PHE A 158 -15.37 15.51 4.22
N LYS A 159 -14.98 16.56 4.93
CA LYS A 159 -15.95 17.41 5.66
C LYS A 159 -16.91 18.12 4.71
N VAL A 160 -16.43 18.61 3.58
CA VAL A 160 -17.30 19.23 2.56
C VAL A 160 -18.27 18.21 1.96
N ILE A 161 -17.77 17.02 1.60
CA ILE A 161 -18.60 15.95 1.04
C ILE A 161 -19.67 15.51 2.06
N ASP A 162 -19.28 15.30 3.31
CA ASP A 162 -20.19 14.89 4.38
C ASP A 162 -21.32 15.90 4.62
N SER A 163 -21.00 17.20 4.53
CA SER A 163 -21.97 18.26 4.71
C SER A 163 -22.91 18.51 3.52
N THR A 164 -22.57 17.98 2.33
CA THR A 164 -23.33 18.23 1.09
C THR A 164 -24.06 17.00 0.57
N VAL A 165 -23.35 15.89 0.42
CA VAL A 165 -23.87 14.64 -0.20
C VAL A 165 -24.00 13.52 0.83
N GLY A 166 -23.28 13.61 1.95
CA GLY A 166 -23.12 12.53 2.91
C GLY A 166 -21.99 11.57 2.53
N LEU A 167 -21.43 10.91 3.54
CA LEU A 167 -20.35 9.93 3.35
C LEU A 167 -20.80 8.49 3.54
N ARG A 168 -21.92 8.28 4.23
CA ARG A 168 -22.42 6.93 4.54
C ARG A 168 -23.87 6.78 4.13
N VAL A 169 -24.18 5.58 3.72
CA VAL A 169 -25.57 5.15 3.52
C VAL A 169 -26.27 4.99 4.87
N THR A 170 -27.60 4.84 4.85
CA THR A 170 -28.37 4.59 6.08
C THR A 170 -28.05 3.20 6.66
N ALA A 171 -28.29 3.01 7.94
CA ALA A 171 -28.08 1.71 8.60
C ALA A 171 -28.95 0.60 7.97
N GLU A 172 -30.14 0.95 7.52
CA GLU A 172 -31.08 0.04 6.83
C GLU A 172 -30.51 -0.42 5.48
N GLU A 173 -29.96 0.49 4.69
CA GLU A 173 -29.33 0.18 3.41
C GLU A 173 -28.05 -0.67 3.59
N GLU A 174 -27.24 -0.34 4.61
CA GLU A 174 -26.03 -1.12 4.93
C GLU A 174 -26.37 -2.57 5.30
N ILE A 175 -27.42 -2.78 6.10
CA ILE A 175 -27.89 -4.13 6.49
C ILE A 175 -28.50 -4.88 5.29
N ALA A 176 -29.24 -4.18 4.43
CA ALA A 176 -29.87 -4.77 3.24
C ALA A 176 -28.83 -5.14 2.16
N GLY A 177 -27.69 -4.48 2.16
CA GLY A 177 -26.66 -4.57 1.12
C GLY A 177 -26.83 -3.51 0.03
N LEU A 178 -25.71 -3.06 -0.52
CA LEU A 178 -25.68 -1.91 -1.44
C LEU A 178 -25.97 -2.25 -2.90
N ASP A 179 -26.05 -3.52 -3.26
CA ASP A 179 -26.24 -3.95 -4.65
C ASP A 179 -27.50 -3.34 -5.27
N ALA A 180 -28.61 -3.40 -4.56
CA ALA A 180 -29.88 -2.88 -5.04
C ALA A 180 -30.00 -1.36 -4.89
N SER A 181 -29.54 -0.80 -3.76
CA SER A 181 -29.69 0.63 -3.46
C SER A 181 -28.74 1.52 -4.26
N GLU A 182 -27.48 1.08 -4.45
CA GLU A 182 -26.46 1.86 -5.15
C GLU A 182 -26.34 1.47 -6.64
N HIS A 183 -26.44 0.18 -6.96
CA HIS A 183 -26.18 -0.33 -8.31
C HIS A 183 -27.43 -0.79 -9.07
N GLY A 184 -28.59 -0.87 -8.41
CA GLY A 184 -29.85 -1.27 -9.03
C GLY A 184 -29.92 -2.73 -9.49
N THR A 185 -28.89 -3.54 -9.20
CA THR A 185 -28.80 -4.95 -9.59
C THR A 185 -28.12 -5.75 -8.49
N SER A 186 -28.47 -7.04 -8.37
CA SER A 186 -27.77 -7.95 -7.47
C SER A 186 -26.45 -8.43 -8.10
N ALA A 187 -25.35 -8.41 -7.36
CA ALA A 187 -24.06 -8.94 -7.79
C ALA A 187 -24.11 -10.48 -8.00
N TYR A 188 -25.00 -11.16 -7.31
CA TYR A 188 -25.14 -12.63 -7.33
C TYR A 188 -26.58 -13.06 -7.67
N GLY A 189 -27.14 -12.50 -8.75
CA GLY A 189 -28.56 -12.65 -9.12
C GLY A 189 -29.13 -14.07 -9.10
N ASP A 190 -28.32 -15.07 -9.47
CA ASP A 190 -28.72 -16.48 -9.53
C ASP A 190 -28.30 -17.30 -8.28
N PHE A 191 -27.51 -16.72 -7.38
CA PHE A 191 -27.07 -17.35 -6.15
C PHE A 191 -27.93 -16.89 -4.96
N ILE A 192 -29.23 -17.16 -5.01
CA ILE A 192 -30.09 -16.95 -3.85
C ILE A 192 -29.76 -18.04 -2.85
N THR A 193 -28.99 -17.72 -1.83
CA THR A 193 -28.90 -18.56 -0.63
C THR A 193 -30.29 -18.62 -0.01
N LYS A 194 -31.00 -19.73 -0.22
CA LYS A 194 -32.20 -20.02 0.57
C LYS A 194 -31.80 -19.98 2.04
N LYS A 195 -32.34 -19.01 2.76
CA LYS A 195 -32.30 -18.97 4.22
C LYS A 195 -33.12 -20.12 4.77
#